data_0b27ae719e1f73f9444f01af2b1e07fd
#
_entry.id   0b27ae719e1f73f9444f01af2b1e07fd
#
_cell.length_a   1.000
_cell.length_b   1.000
_cell.length_c   1.000
_cell.angle_alpha   90.00
_cell.angle_beta   90.00
_cell.angle_gamma   90.00
#
_symmetry.space_group_name_H-M   'P 1'
#
loop_
_entity.id
_entity.type
_entity.pdbx_description
1 polymer ?
#
loop_
_entity_poly.entity_id
_entity_poly.type
_entity_poly.pdbx_seq_one_letter_code
_entity_poly.pdbx_strand_id
1 'polypeptide(L)'
;MNENKDVPIRDAATVILLRQKKDSTYVLMGQRGNKAAFMPSKYVFPGGAVDEDDANVELFKSINKKGIDLLHQYSEKKIAKELSVAAIRELWEEAGLRLCAKVENIVNVSPGWEDFCNGCYLPDASNLEYVFRAITPPGRPRRFDARFFICRAENVHGNLDDFSSASTELSHLHWIDINDVKSLNLPFITEVVLNEVKETVSYTHLTLPTKWWVV
;
A
#
# COMPACT_ATOMS: atom_id res chain seq x y z
N MET A 1 -24.02 21.35 -22.70
CA MET A 1 -23.83 19.90 -22.56
C MET A 1 -22.39 19.69 -22.15
N ASN A 2 -22.14 19.45 -20.86
CA ASN A 2 -20.79 19.09 -20.42
C ASN A 2 -20.58 17.63 -20.80
N GLU A 3 -19.77 17.37 -21.81
CA GLU A 3 -19.23 16.04 -22.06
C GLU A 3 -18.42 15.64 -20.82
N ASN A 4 -19.00 14.76 -20.05
CA ASN A 4 -18.33 14.10 -18.93
C ASN A 4 -17.27 13.18 -19.56
N LYS A 5 -16.08 13.73 -19.89
CA LYS A 5 -14.95 12.93 -20.34
C LYS A 5 -14.68 11.93 -19.24
N ASP A 6 -14.86 10.65 -19.56
CA ASP A 6 -14.61 9.55 -18.65
C ASP A 6 -13.14 9.62 -18.22
N VAL A 7 -12.89 10.03 -16.98
CA VAL A 7 -11.54 10.10 -16.42
C VAL A 7 -10.99 8.68 -16.39
N PRO A 8 -9.82 8.42 -16.98
CA PRO A 8 -9.27 7.07 -17.02
C PRO A 8 -8.99 6.56 -15.60
N ILE A 9 -9.31 5.29 -15.38
CA ILE A 9 -9.04 4.61 -14.12
C ILE A 9 -7.59 4.13 -14.15
N ARG A 10 -6.79 4.55 -13.16
CA ARG A 10 -5.41 4.09 -12.97
C ARG A 10 -5.39 2.96 -11.94
N ASP A 11 -4.64 1.91 -12.21
CA ASP A 11 -4.32 0.89 -11.21
C ASP A 11 -3.48 1.51 -10.09
N ALA A 12 -3.73 1.13 -8.85
CA ALA A 12 -3.03 1.66 -7.69
C ALA A 12 -2.86 0.59 -6.61
N ALA A 13 -1.83 0.75 -5.79
CA ALA A 13 -1.54 -0.12 -4.66
C ALA A 13 -1.37 0.68 -3.37
N THR A 14 -1.84 0.14 -2.25
CA THR A 14 -1.79 0.77 -0.94
C THR A 14 -1.34 -0.25 0.10
N VAL A 15 -0.43 0.13 0.99
CA VAL A 15 0.07 -0.73 2.06
C VAL A 15 -0.51 -0.32 3.41
N ILE A 16 -1.17 -1.26 4.07
CA ILE A 16 -1.64 -1.15 5.45
C ILE A 16 -0.58 -1.83 6.32
N LEU A 17 0.36 -1.03 6.82
CA LEU A 17 1.42 -1.54 7.66
C LEU A 17 0.94 -1.61 9.11
N LEU A 18 0.95 -2.82 9.68
CA LEU A 18 0.45 -3.10 11.04
C LEU A 18 1.61 -3.42 11.99
N ARG A 19 1.61 -2.81 13.16
CA ARG A 19 2.58 -3.02 14.23
C ARG A 19 1.88 -3.45 15.50
N GLN A 20 2.26 -4.61 16.04
CA GLN A 20 1.78 -5.06 17.35
C GLN A 20 2.65 -4.47 18.45
N LYS A 21 2.05 -3.78 19.44
CA LYS A 21 2.72 -3.34 20.66
C LYS A 21 1.86 -3.74 21.86
N LYS A 22 2.36 -4.65 22.71
CA LYS A 22 1.61 -5.21 23.83
C LYS A 22 0.24 -5.74 23.34
N ASP A 23 -0.84 -5.22 23.87
CA ASP A 23 -2.20 -5.65 23.57
C ASP A 23 -2.89 -4.81 22.49
N SER A 24 -2.16 -3.85 21.89
CA SER A 24 -2.69 -2.92 20.88
C SER A 24 -2.04 -3.11 19.53
N THR A 25 -2.86 -2.99 18.48
CA THR A 25 -2.41 -2.94 17.08
C THR A 25 -2.37 -1.50 16.61
N TYR A 26 -1.23 -1.11 16.05
CA TYR A 26 -1.01 0.20 15.44
C TYR A 26 -0.95 0.09 13.93
N VAL A 27 -1.39 1.12 13.26
CA VAL A 27 -1.31 1.26 11.80
C VAL A 27 -0.51 2.50 11.44
N LEU A 28 0.35 2.39 10.43
CA LEU A 28 1.10 3.54 9.91
C LEU A 28 0.20 4.36 9.00
N MET A 29 0.08 5.65 9.28
CA MET A 29 -0.64 6.61 8.45
C MET A 29 0.12 7.92 8.34
N GLY A 30 -0.10 8.63 7.23
CA GLY A 30 0.41 9.97 7.02
C GLY A 30 -0.69 10.92 6.55
N GLN A 31 -0.50 12.21 6.76
CA GLN A 31 -1.44 13.23 6.33
C GLN A 31 -1.01 13.80 4.97
N ARG A 32 -1.89 13.77 4.00
CA ARG A 32 -1.67 14.42 2.71
C ARG A 32 -1.61 15.94 2.86
N GLY A 33 -0.69 16.56 2.14
CA GLY A 33 -0.54 18.00 2.14
C GLY A 33 -1.86 18.74 1.83
N ASN A 34 -2.05 19.94 2.36
CA ASN A 34 -3.26 20.72 2.17
C ASN A 34 -3.48 21.17 0.71
N LYS A 35 -2.44 21.15 -0.11
CA LYS A 35 -2.48 21.45 -1.56
C LYS A 35 -2.53 20.19 -2.43
N ALA A 36 -2.65 19.00 -1.86
CA ALA A 36 -2.71 17.76 -2.63
C ALA A 36 -3.92 17.79 -3.60
N ALA A 37 -3.68 17.37 -4.84
CA ALA A 37 -4.72 17.37 -5.88
C ALA A 37 -5.83 16.33 -5.63
N PHE A 38 -5.59 15.36 -4.73
CA PHE A 38 -6.54 14.33 -4.35
C PHE A 38 -6.54 14.14 -2.85
N MET A 39 -7.69 14.21 -2.21
CA MET A 39 -7.90 14.07 -0.75
C MET A 39 -6.97 14.93 0.12
N PRO A 40 -6.94 16.27 -0.05
CA PRO A 40 -6.07 17.15 0.73
C PRO A 40 -6.40 17.07 2.24
N SER A 41 -5.37 17.19 3.07
CA SER A 41 -5.46 17.17 4.54
C SER A 41 -6.10 15.91 5.15
N LYS A 42 -6.26 14.86 4.37
CA LYS A 42 -6.75 13.55 4.84
C LYS A 42 -5.59 12.68 5.30
N TYR A 43 -5.85 11.87 6.35
CA TYR A 43 -4.96 10.80 6.73
C TYR A 43 -5.20 9.58 5.85
N VAL A 44 -4.12 9.04 5.31
CA VAL A 44 -4.14 7.90 4.39
C VAL A 44 -3.03 6.91 4.73
N PHE A 45 -3.13 5.71 4.21
CA PHE A 45 -2.01 4.76 4.18
C PHE A 45 -1.03 5.15 3.08
N PRO A 46 0.25 4.74 3.16
CA PRO A 46 1.19 4.83 2.04
C PRO A 46 0.63 4.11 0.81
N GLY A 47 0.69 4.78 -0.35
CA GLY A 47 0.21 4.17 -1.58
C GLY A 47 -0.05 5.16 -2.71
N GLY A 48 0.08 4.65 -3.95
CA GLY A 48 -0.09 5.42 -5.16
C GLY A 48 -0.39 4.58 -6.38
N ALA A 49 -0.26 5.20 -7.55
CA ALA A 49 -0.55 4.55 -8.81
C ALA A 49 0.58 3.58 -9.21
N VAL A 50 0.21 2.53 -9.94
CA VAL A 50 1.17 1.70 -10.65
C VAL A 50 1.82 2.53 -11.75
N ASP A 51 3.13 2.50 -11.84
CA ASP A 51 3.93 3.11 -12.90
C ASP A 51 4.35 2.06 -13.94
N GLU A 52 4.63 2.50 -15.16
CA GLU A 52 5.00 1.60 -16.26
C GLU A 52 6.29 0.82 -15.95
N ASP A 53 7.23 1.44 -15.23
CA ASP A 53 8.50 0.85 -14.86
C ASP A 53 8.38 -0.21 -13.74
N ASP A 54 7.28 -0.24 -12.99
CA ASP A 54 7.05 -1.26 -11.95
C ASP A 54 7.08 -2.69 -12.52
N ALA A 55 6.72 -2.86 -13.80
CA ALA A 55 6.80 -4.15 -14.51
C ALA A 55 8.23 -4.68 -14.66
N ASN A 56 9.22 -3.78 -14.72
CA ASN A 56 10.62 -4.10 -15.00
C ASN A 56 11.44 -4.38 -13.72
N VAL A 57 10.87 -4.12 -12.53
CA VAL A 57 11.57 -4.30 -11.26
C VAL A 57 11.70 -5.77 -10.92
N GLU A 58 12.90 -6.19 -10.51
CA GLU A 58 13.14 -7.54 -10.01
C GLU A 58 12.65 -7.66 -8.57
N LEU A 59 11.85 -8.69 -8.27
CA LEU A 59 11.45 -9.06 -6.92
C LEU A 59 12.28 -10.23 -6.42
N PHE A 60 12.71 -10.18 -5.16
CA PHE A 60 13.30 -11.35 -4.49
C PHE A 60 12.30 -12.50 -4.41
N LYS A 61 11.06 -12.19 -3.98
CA LYS A 61 9.91 -13.12 -4.01
C LYS A 61 8.62 -12.35 -4.33
N SER A 62 7.78 -12.98 -5.12
CA SER A 62 6.44 -12.50 -5.41
C SER A 62 5.50 -12.72 -4.23
N ILE A 63 4.37 -12.02 -4.23
CA ILE A 63 3.23 -12.34 -3.39
C ILE A 63 2.83 -13.82 -3.56
N ASN A 64 2.29 -14.42 -2.52
CA ASN A 64 1.92 -15.84 -2.56
C ASN A 64 0.88 -16.15 -3.65
N LYS A 65 0.80 -17.41 -4.06
CA LYS A 65 -0.10 -17.85 -5.15
C LYS A 65 -1.55 -17.50 -4.89
N LYS A 66 -2.03 -17.66 -3.66
CA LYS A 66 -3.41 -17.27 -3.29
C LYS A 66 -3.67 -15.79 -3.54
N GLY A 67 -2.73 -14.91 -3.16
CA GLY A 67 -2.81 -13.48 -3.44
C GLY A 67 -2.85 -13.17 -4.94
N ILE A 68 -2.01 -13.85 -5.73
CA ILE A 68 -2.01 -13.72 -7.21
C ILE A 68 -3.37 -14.12 -7.78
N ASP A 69 -3.87 -15.30 -7.40
CA ASP A 69 -5.15 -15.82 -7.90
C ASP A 69 -6.30 -14.87 -7.57
N LEU A 70 -6.31 -14.32 -6.35
CA LEU A 70 -7.28 -13.35 -5.90
C LEU A 70 -7.20 -12.02 -6.66
N LEU A 71 -6.00 -11.46 -6.86
CA LEU A 71 -5.80 -10.23 -7.65
C LEU A 71 -6.28 -10.40 -9.09
N HIS A 72 -6.19 -11.61 -9.64
CA HIS A 72 -6.58 -11.92 -11.00
C HIS A 72 -8.05 -12.33 -11.14
N GLN A 73 -8.72 -12.71 -10.07
CA GLN A 73 -10.06 -13.31 -10.11
C GLN A 73 -11.11 -12.37 -10.70
N TYR A 74 -11.02 -11.06 -10.39
CA TYR A 74 -11.98 -10.05 -10.85
C TYR A 74 -11.30 -8.92 -11.63
N SER A 75 -10.17 -9.23 -12.29
CA SER A 75 -9.44 -8.28 -13.11
C SER A 75 -9.09 -8.91 -14.46
N GLU A 76 -9.36 -8.20 -15.53
CA GLU A 76 -8.88 -8.57 -16.86
C GLU A 76 -7.36 -8.44 -16.98
N LYS A 77 -6.78 -7.47 -16.24
CA LYS A 77 -5.35 -7.22 -16.20
C LYS A 77 -4.66 -8.19 -15.24
N LYS A 78 -3.56 -8.78 -15.68
CA LYS A 78 -2.75 -9.71 -14.90
C LYS A 78 -1.49 -9.01 -14.37
N ILE A 79 -1.68 -7.99 -13.54
CA ILE A 79 -0.66 -7.06 -13.04
C ILE A 79 -0.34 -7.27 -11.54
N ALA A 80 -0.36 -8.52 -11.06
CA ALA A 80 -0.08 -8.80 -9.64
C ALA A 80 1.35 -8.42 -9.23
N LYS A 81 2.33 -8.56 -10.14
CA LYS A 81 3.72 -8.15 -9.93
C LYS A 81 3.81 -6.63 -9.80
N GLU A 82 3.26 -5.91 -10.76
CA GLU A 82 3.30 -4.44 -10.84
C GLU A 82 2.62 -3.82 -9.62
N LEU A 83 1.47 -4.35 -9.19
CA LEU A 83 0.79 -3.93 -7.96
C LEU A 83 1.64 -4.18 -6.70
N SER A 84 2.35 -5.30 -6.65
CA SER A 84 3.23 -5.60 -5.51
C SER A 84 4.44 -4.66 -5.47
N VAL A 85 5.03 -4.39 -6.64
CA VAL A 85 6.16 -3.45 -6.78
C VAL A 85 5.72 -2.05 -6.41
N ALA A 86 4.59 -1.56 -6.97
CA ALA A 86 4.04 -0.25 -6.61
C ALA A 86 3.80 -0.12 -5.10
N ALA A 87 3.24 -1.14 -4.45
CA ALA A 87 3.03 -1.14 -3.01
C ALA A 87 4.35 -0.95 -2.22
N ILE A 88 5.41 -1.65 -2.64
CA ILE A 88 6.74 -1.56 -2.00
C ILE A 88 7.39 -0.21 -2.29
N ARG A 89 7.31 0.29 -3.53
CA ARG A 89 7.85 1.59 -3.94
C ARG A 89 7.22 2.73 -3.14
N GLU A 90 5.89 2.77 -3.11
CA GLU A 90 5.15 3.81 -2.39
C GLU A 90 5.43 3.79 -0.87
N LEU A 91 5.56 2.59 -0.27
CA LEU A 91 5.97 2.49 1.14
C LEU A 91 7.36 3.08 1.36
N TRP A 92 8.30 2.82 0.45
CA TRP A 92 9.66 3.36 0.50
C TRP A 92 9.67 4.88 0.28
N GLU A 93 9.02 5.37 -0.76
CA GLU A 93 9.00 6.79 -1.11
C GLU A 93 8.30 7.63 -0.06
N GLU A 94 7.13 7.19 0.41
CA GLU A 94 6.27 7.97 1.31
C GLU A 94 6.62 7.79 2.79
N ALA A 95 7.27 6.70 3.19
CA ALA A 95 7.58 6.42 4.59
C ALA A 95 9.07 6.14 4.88
N GLY A 96 9.92 5.98 3.86
CA GLY A 96 11.32 5.59 4.01
C GLY A 96 11.54 4.14 4.48
N LEU A 97 10.49 3.33 4.48
CA LEU A 97 10.50 1.96 5.00
C LEU A 97 10.62 0.94 3.87
N ARG A 98 11.57 0.00 4.00
CA ARG A 98 11.84 -1.01 2.96
C ARG A 98 11.22 -2.36 3.30
N LEU A 99 10.39 -2.86 2.41
CA LEU A 99 9.96 -4.25 2.40
C LEU A 99 10.87 -5.02 1.45
N CYS A 100 11.90 -5.65 1.98
CA CYS A 100 13.00 -6.17 1.17
C CYS A 100 13.67 -7.40 1.79
N ALA A 101 14.41 -8.13 0.96
CA ALA A 101 15.33 -9.18 1.37
C ALA A 101 16.78 -8.79 1.02
N LYS A 102 17.72 -9.14 1.88
CA LYS A 102 19.15 -8.98 1.62
C LYS A 102 19.63 -10.15 0.75
N VAL A 103 20.37 -9.82 -0.31
CA VAL A 103 20.98 -10.78 -1.23
C VAL A 103 22.49 -10.62 -1.26
N GLU A 104 23.22 -11.59 -1.82
CA GLU A 104 24.69 -11.52 -1.91
C GLU A 104 25.15 -10.50 -2.95
N ASN A 105 24.43 -10.43 -4.08
CA ASN A 105 24.75 -9.52 -5.18
C ASN A 105 23.49 -9.18 -5.97
N ILE A 106 23.47 -7.98 -6.55
CA ILE A 106 22.44 -7.54 -7.51
C ILE A 106 23.17 -7.22 -8.82
N VAL A 107 22.78 -7.92 -9.88
CA VAL A 107 23.43 -7.76 -11.20
C VAL A 107 22.91 -6.51 -11.91
N ASN A 108 21.61 -6.29 -11.86
CA ASN A 108 20.98 -5.13 -12.51
C ASN A 108 20.00 -4.47 -11.53
N VAL A 109 20.13 -3.17 -11.37
CA VAL A 109 19.17 -2.36 -10.61
C VAL A 109 18.29 -1.62 -11.61
N SER A 110 16.99 -1.68 -11.42
CA SER A 110 16.05 -0.91 -12.26
C SER A 110 16.23 0.59 -12.02
N PRO A 111 16.14 1.45 -13.06
CA PRO A 111 16.23 2.89 -12.91
C PRO A 111 15.29 3.42 -11.83
N GLY A 112 15.79 4.30 -10.95
CA GLY A 112 15.05 4.86 -9.83
C GLY A 112 15.00 3.99 -8.57
N TRP A 113 15.60 2.77 -8.61
CA TRP A 113 15.66 1.86 -7.45
C TRP A 113 17.05 1.77 -6.82
N GLU A 114 17.99 2.61 -7.24
CA GLU A 114 19.40 2.58 -6.80
C GLU A 114 19.49 2.75 -5.27
N ASP A 115 18.79 3.73 -4.72
CA ASP A 115 18.78 3.99 -3.27
C ASP A 115 18.06 2.89 -2.49
N PHE A 116 16.97 2.33 -3.04
CA PHE A 116 16.28 1.18 -2.43
C PHE A 116 17.21 -0.03 -2.37
N CYS A 117 17.91 -0.32 -3.45
CA CYS A 117 18.78 -1.49 -3.59
C CYS A 117 20.14 -1.32 -2.92
N ASN A 118 20.47 -0.13 -2.42
CA ASN A 118 21.74 0.13 -1.74
C ASN A 118 21.92 -0.82 -0.54
N GLY A 119 23.08 -1.48 -0.47
CA GLY A 119 23.39 -2.50 0.53
C GLY A 119 22.92 -3.91 0.14
N CYS A 120 22.68 -4.15 -1.16
CA CYS A 120 22.22 -5.44 -1.71
C CYS A 120 20.84 -5.87 -1.19
N TYR A 121 19.87 -4.97 -1.28
CA TYR A 121 18.47 -5.25 -0.96
C TYR A 121 17.62 -5.33 -2.23
N LEU A 122 16.84 -6.41 -2.37
CA LEU A 122 15.81 -6.54 -3.40
C LEU A 122 14.42 -6.41 -2.80
N PRO A 123 13.45 -5.80 -3.50
CA PRO A 123 12.07 -5.74 -3.05
C PRO A 123 11.52 -7.17 -2.84
N ASP A 124 10.83 -7.39 -1.72
CA ASP A 124 10.26 -8.68 -1.37
C ASP A 124 8.77 -8.55 -1.07
N ALA A 125 7.93 -9.10 -1.95
CA ALA A 125 6.48 -9.07 -1.84
C ALA A 125 5.90 -10.28 -1.08
N SER A 126 6.73 -11.21 -0.61
CA SER A 126 6.27 -12.47 0.00
C SER A 126 5.42 -12.28 1.26
N ASN A 127 5.59 -11.14 1.95
CA ASN A 127 4.85 -10.79 3.16
C ASN A 127 3.68 -9.81 2.91
N LEU A 128 3.36 -9.50 1.66
CA LEU A 128 2.16 -8.75 1.30
C LEU A 128 0.95 -9.70 1.26
N GLU A 129 -0.12 -9.34 1.97
CA GLU A 129 -1.41 -10.01 1.92
C GLU A 129 -2.43 -9.12 1.26
N TYR A 130 -2.94 -9.51 0.10
CA TYR A 130 -4.02 -8.78 -0.58
C TYR A 130 -5.34 -8.96 0.19
N VAL A 131 -5.99 -7.83 0.53
CA VAL A 131 -7.16 -7.86 1.42
C VAL A 131 -8.38 -7.12 0.87
N PHE A 132 -8.20 -6.10 0.02
CA PHE A 132 -9.32 -5.26 -0.40
C PHE A 132 -9.08 -4.61 -1.76
N ARG A 133 -10.17 -4.33 -2.50
CA ARG A 133 -10.17 -3.57 -3.75
C ARG A 133 -11.24 -2.49 -3.70
N ALA A 134 -10.88 -1.29 -4.13
CA ALA A 134 -11.82 -0.19 -4.26
C ALA A 134 -11.62 0.52 -5.60
N ILE A 135 -12.72 0.78 -6.30
CA ILE A 135 -12.69 1.54 -7.56
C ILE A 135 -13.36 2.88 -7.31
N THR A 136 -12.65 3.96 -7.61
CA THR A 136 -13.20 5.31 -7.49
C THR A 136 -14.41 5.47 -8.42
N PRO A 137 -15.58 5.91 -7.92
CA PRO A 137 -16.78 6.04 -8.73
C PRO A 137 -16.61 7.11 -9.84
N PRO A 138 -17.46 7.07 -10.88
CA PRO A 138 -17.51 8.10 -11.92
C PRO A 138 -17.74 9.52 -11.35
N GLY A 139 -17.33 10.55 -12.11
CA GLY A 139 -17.53 11.95 -11.72
C GLY A 139 -16.47 12.52 -10.77
N ARG A 140 -15.42 11.75 -10.43
CA ARG A 140 -14.28 12.25 -9.67
C ARG A 140 -13.15 12.73 -10.61
N PRO A 141 -12.39 13.78 -10.22
CA PRO A 141 -11.32 14.34 -11.08
C PRO A 141 -10.13 13.40 -11.26
N ARG A 142 -9.98 12.43 -10.38
CA ARG A 142 -9.00 11.33 -10.47
C ARG A 142 -9.70 10.04 -10.05
N ARG A 143 -9.44 8.96 -10.79
CA ARG A 143 -10.03 7.66 -10.50
C ARG A 143 -8.95 6.60 -10.42
N PHE A 144 -9.06 5.77 -9.39
CA PHE A 144 -8.14 4.67 -9.13
C PHE A 144 -8.91 3.36 -8.98
N ASP A 145 -8.30 2.29 -9.44
CA ASP A 145 -8.63 0.93 -9.09
C ASP A 145 -7.56 0.46 -8.09
N ALA A 146 -7.81 0.74 -6.81
CA ALA A 146 -6.85 0.57 -5.74
C ALA A 146 -6.95 -0.83 -5.11
N ARG A 147 -5.79 -1.49 -4.95
CA ARG A 147 -5.65 -2.76 -4.22
C ARG A 147 -4.94 -2.47 -2.91
N PHE A 148 -5.49 -3.00 -1.83
CA PHE A 148 -4.95 -2.82 -0.49
C PHE A 148 -4.28 -4.10 -0.03
N PHE A 149 -3.05 -3.94 0.47
CA PHE A 149 -2.23 -5.01 0.99
C PHE A 149 -1.95 -4.78 2.47
N ILE A 150 -2.11 -5.81 3.29
CA ILE A 150 -1.61 -5.79 4.66
C ILE A 150 -0.17 -6.31 4.66
N CYS A 151 0.66 -5.68 5.48
CA CYS A 151 1.97 -6.18 5.86
C CYS A 151 2.21 -5.94 7.36
N ARG A 152 2.92 -6.87 8.01
CA ARG A 152 3.35 -6.68 9.40
C ARG A 152 4.66 -5.91 9.45
N ALA A 153 4.75 -4.97 10.40
CA ALA A 153 5.91 -4.09 10.53
C ALA A 153 7.22 -4.84 10.81
N GLU A 154 7.15 -6.00 11.46
CA GLU A 154 8.32 -6.88 11.69
C GLU A 154 8.97 -7.42 10.42
N ASN A 155 8.28 -7.35 9.27
CA ASN A 155 8.83 -7.74 7.97
C ASN A 155 9.55 -6.59 7.25
N VAL A 156 9.51 -5.39 7.81
CA VAL A 156 10.14 -4.19 7.24
C VAL A 156 11.57 -4.07 7.73
N HIS A 157 12.48 -3.76 6.82
CA HIS A 157 13.88 -3.50 7.16
C HIS A 157 14.06 -2.04 7.59
N GLY A 158 14.80 -1.83 8.68
CA GLY A 158 15.17 -0.51 9.19
C GLY A 158 14.49 -0.15 10.51
N ASN A 159 14.62 1.12 10.89
CA ASN A 159 13.99 1.64 12.11
C ASN A 159 12.55 2.06 11.80
N LEU A 160 11.59 1.39 12.38
CA LEU A 160 10.16 1.62 12.17
C LEU A 160 9.67 3.01 12.66
N ASP A 161 10.45 3.71 13.44
CA ASP A 161 10.12 5.02 14.00
C ASP A 161 10.95 6.16 13.36
N ASP A 162 11.76 5.85 12.33
CA ASP A 162 12.55 6.83 11.57
C ASP A 162 11.97 7.03 10.16
N PHE A 163 11.36 8.19 9.97
CA PHE A 163 10.78 8.62 8.70
C PHE A 163 11.60 9.72 8.01
N SER A 164 12.86 9.90 8.39
CA SER A 164 13.73 10.98 7.84
C SER A 164 13.99 10.85 6.34
N SER A 165 13.91 9.65 5.80
CA SER A 165 14.06 9.36 4.35
C SER A 165 12.75 9.45 3.58
N ALA A 166 11.62 9.72 4.24
CA ALA A 166 10.32 9.84 3.59
C ALA A 166 10.27 11.08 2.69
N SER A 167 9.53 10.97 1.58
CA SER A 167 9.21 12.13 0.73
C SER A 167 8.33 13.14 1.48
N THR A 168 8.13 14.31 0.87
CA THR A 168 7.24 15.35 1.44
C THR A 168 5.77 15.16 1.07
N GLU A 169 5.40 14.07 0.39
CA GLU A 169 4.02 13.82 -0.06
C GLU A 169 3.07 13.55 1.11
N LEU A 170 3.52 12.74 2.07
CA LEU A 170 2.85 12.55 3.35
C LEU A 170 3.58 13.29 4.46
N SER A 171 2.85 14.11 5.19
CA SER A 171 3.32 14.74 6.43
C SER A 171 2.76 13.99 7.64
N HIS A 172 3.29 14.28 8.82
CA HIS A 172 2.82 13.70 10.08
C HIS A 172 2.67 12.17 10.04
N LEU A 173 3.67 11.48 9.44
CA LEU A 173 3.75 10.03 9.50
C LEU A 173 3.91 9.57 10.94
N HIS A 174 3.00 8.70 11.40
CA HIS A 174 3.08 8.12 12.75
C HIS A 174 2.25 6.85 12.88
N TRP A 175 2.55 6.09 13.92
CA TRP A 175 1.82 4.89 14.29
C TRP A 175 0.61 5.28 15.14
N ILE A 176 -0.58 4.94 14.66
CA ILE A 176 -1.85 5.27 15.31
C ILE A 176 -2.47 3.98 15.84
N ASP A 177 -2.92 3.97 17.09
CA ASP A 177 -3.70 2.84 17.60
C ASP A 177 -4.93 2.66 16.71
N ILE A 178 -5.14 1.43 16.24
CA ILE A 178 -6.23 1.12 15.30
C ILE A 178 -7.61 1.48 15.87
N ASN A 179 -7.74 1.59 17.20
CA ASN A 179 -8.98 1.99 17.87
C ASN A 179 -9.21 3.51 17.82
N ASP A 180 -8.13 4.30 17.72
CA ASP A 180 -8.17 5.76 17.75
C ASP A 180 -8.26 6.40 16.37
N VAL A 181 -8.08 5.62 15.29
CA VAL A 181 -8.09 6.13 13.90
C VAL A 181 -9.38 6.87 13.52
N LYS A 182 -10.51 6.56 14.19
CA LYS A 182 -11.80 7.23 13.94
C LYS A 182 -11.80 8.71 14.33
N SER A 183 -10.85 9.17 15.15
CA SER A 183 -10.69 10.58 15.53
C SER A 183 -10.04 11.42 14.42
N LEU A 184 -9.48 10.77 13.40
CA LEU A 184 -8.76 11.42 12.32
C LEU A 184 -9.70 11.79 11.15
N ASN A 185 -9.27 12.80 10.38
CA ASN A 185 -9.95 13.16 9.15
C ASN A 185 -9.63 12.16 8.03
N LEU A 186 -10.39 11.08 7.95
CA LEU A 186 -10.18 9.99 6.99
C LEU A 186 -11.00 10.17 5.71
N PRO A 187 -10.54 9.63 4.57
CA PRO A 187 -11.43 9.33 3.44
C PRO A 187 -12.39 8.21 3.82
N PHE A 188 -13.62 8.25 3.27
CA PHE A 188 -14.61 7.19 3.52
C PHE A 188 -14.09 5.77 3.24
N ILE A 189 -13.38 5.59 2.12
CA ILE A 189 -12.82 4.28 1.78
C ILE A 189 -11.77 3.80 2.80
N THR A 190 -10.98 4.71 3.38
CA THR A 190 -10.02 4.37 4.43
C THR A 190 -10.72 3.87 5.69
N GLU A 191 -11.86 4.47 6.06
CA GLU A 191 -12.68 4.02 7.20
C GLU A 191 -13.24 2.60 6.95
N VAL A 192 -13.74 2.34 5.73
CA VAL A 192 -14.25 1.01 5.34
C VAL A 192 -13.14 -0.04 5.47
N VAL A 193 -11.99 0.23 4.87
CA VAL A 193 -10.86 -0.71 4.89
C VAL A 193 -10.36 -0.95 6.31
N LEU A 194 -10.27 0.09 7.15
CA LEU A 194 -9.87 -0.06 8.56
C LEU A 194 -10.83 -0.93 9.38
N ASN A 195 -12.14 -0.84 9.11
CA ASN A 195 -13.10 -1.70 9.78
C ASN A 195 -12.91 -3.18 9.38
N GLU A 196 -12.67 -3.47 8.09
CA GLU A 196 -12.36 -4.83 7.63
C GLU A 196 -11.05 -5.36 8.25
N VAL A 197 -10.02 -4.50 8.34
CA VAL A 197 -8.74 -4.84 8.98
C VAL A 197 -8.92 -5.13 10.48
N LYS A 198 -9.73 -4.34 11.19
CA LYS A 198 -10.02 -4.59 12.62
C LYS A 198 -10.68 -5.95 12.85
N GLU A 199 -11.68 -6.28 12.06
CA GLU A 199 -12.30 -7.60 12.13
C GLU A 199 -11.27 -8.70 11.89
N THR A 200 -10.43 -8.53 10.88
CA THR A 200 -9.34 -9.44 10.53
C THR A 200 -8.35 -9.65 11.68
N VAL A 201 -7.86 -8.57 12.28
CA VAL A 201 -6.88 -8.62 13.38
C VAL A 201 -7.49 -9.23 14.64
N SER A 202 -8.77 -8.99 14.92
CA SER A 202 -9.49 -9.56 16.07
C SER A 202 -9.71 -11.07 15.93
N TYR A 203 -9.72 -11.59 14.72
CA TYR A 203 -9.92 -13.01 14.41
C TYR A 203 -8.61 -13.76 14.08
N THR A 204 -7.43 -13.30 14.53
CA THR A 204 -6.10 -13.87 14.20
C THR A 204 -5.88 -15.35 14.57
N HIS A 205 -6.91 -16.08 14.95
CA HIS A 205 -6.93 -17.56 15.01
C HIS A 205 -7.74 -18.22 13.89
N LEU A 206 -8.33 -17.46 12.96
CA LEU A 206 -9.15 -17.97 11.86
C LEU A 206 -8.67 -17.36 10.53
N THR A 207 -8.51 -18.20 9.53
CA THR A 207 -8.17 -17.81 8.14
C THR A 207 -9.12 -16.73 7.65
N LEU A 208 -8.56 -15.63 7.14
CA LEU A 208 -9.28 -14.49 6.55
C LEU A 208 -10.30 -14.93 5.51
N PRO A 209 -11.59 -14.58 5.65
CA PRO A 209 -12.48 -14.56 4.52
C PRO A 209 -12.18 -13.31 3.69
N THR A 210 -11.70 -13.49 2.48
CA THR A 210 -11.51 -12.39 1.51
C THR A 210 -12.88 -11.89 1.08
N LYS A 211 -13.36 -10.82 1.68
CA LYS A 211 -14.62 -10.16 1.28
C LYS A 211 -14.31 -9.15 0.17
N TRP A 212 -15.11 -9.20 -0.88
CA TRP A 212 -14.99 -8.34 -2.06
C TRP A 212 -16.04 -7.24 -2.01
N TRP A 213 -15.62 -5.98 -2.02
CA TRP A 213 -16.53 -4.86 -2.21
C TRP A 213 -16.05 -4.03 -3.40
N VAL A 214 -16.90 -3.86 -4.38
CA VAL A 214 -16.79 -2.81 -5.40
C VAL A 214 -17.67 -1.67 -4.91
N VAL A 215 -17.06 -0.56 -4.51
CA VAL A 215 -17.77 0.67 -4.13
C VAL A 215 -17.45 1.75 -5.16
#